data_544b6e00119c853d82df9354157a4d2f
#
_entry.id   544b6e00119c853d82df9354157a4d2f
#
_cell.length_a   1.000
_cell.length_b   1.000
_cell.length_c   1.000
_cell.angle_alpha   90.00
_cell.angle_beta   90.00
_cell.angle_gamma   90.00
#
_symmetry.space_group_name_H-M   'P 1'
#
loop_
_entity.id
_entity.type
_entity.pdbx_description
1 polymer ?
#
loop_
_entity_poly.entity_id
_entity_poly.type
_entity_poly.pdbx_seq_one_letter_code
_entity_poly.pdbx_strand_id
1 'polypeptide(L)'
;MWIFLEDAFLSIVDKDGDGTTLLVRARREGDLERAFPGAEVHETRNHDYRFRAQVDRETVARAIADRVRRVDYPNFKDTVRDPARHTAYMGVWEVMYRYQQGRNR
;
A
#
# COMPACT_ATOMS: atom_id res chain seq x y z
N MET A 1 -8.97 0.31 2.06
CA MET A 1 -8.38 -0.13 0.77
C MET A 1 -6.95 -0.56 0.99
N TRP A 2 -6.59 -1.71 0.48
CA TRP A 2 -5.20 -2.18 0.50
C TRP A 2 -4.65 -2.12 -0.91
N ILE A 3 -3.46 -1.56 -1.05
CA ILE A 3 -2.81 -1.46 -2.36
C ILE A 3 -1.38 -1.98 -2.25
N PHE A 4 -1.04 -2.94 -3.11
CA PHE A 4 0.29 -3.52 -3.19
C PHE A 4 1.02 -2.91 -4.38
N LEU A 5 1.97 -2.02 -4.11
CA LEU A 5 2.84 -1.46 -5.14
C LEU A 5 4.18 -2.18 -5.08
N GLU A 6 4.98 -2.07 -6.14
CA GLU A 6 6.29 -2.74 -6.17
C GLU A 6 7.22 -2.26 -5.05
N ASP A 7 7.01 -1.03 -4.57
CA ASP A 7 7.87 -0.41 -3.56
C ASP A 7 7.12 0.09 -2.33
N ALA A 8 5.84 -0.26 -2.17
CA ALA A 8 5.06 0.17 -1.02
C ALA A 8 3.82 -0.70 -0.87
N PHE A 9 3.47 -1.05 0.37
CA PHE A 9 2.18 -1.63 0.70
C PHE A 9 1.41 -0.61 1.53
N LEU A 10 0.21 -0.27 1.08
CA LEU A 10 -0.55 0.83 1.67
C LEU A 10 -1.92 0.37 2.17
N SER A 11 -2.34 0.95 3.29
CA SER A 11 -3.71 0.87 3.76
C SER A 11 -4.27 2.29 3.75
N ILE A 12 -5.39 2.49 3.06
CA ILE A 12 -5.98 3.81 2.87
C ILE A 12 -7.40 3.78 3.38
N VAL A 13 -7.71 4.66 4.34
CA VAL A 13 -9.04 4.74 4.93
C VAL A 13 -9.46 6.21 5.11
N ASP A 14 -10.75 6.44 5.22
CA ASP A 14 -11.31 7.74 5.58
C ASP A 14 -11.74 7.67 7.04
N LYS A 15 -10.76 7.74 7.94
CA LYS A 15 -11.01 7.51 9.36
C LYS A 15 -11.85 8.61 10.00
N ASP A 16 -11.63 9.85 9.58
CA ASP A 16 -12.33 11.00 10.17
C ASP A 16 -13.69 11.25 9.53
N GLY A 17 -13.96 10.65 8.37
CA GLY A 17 -15.23 10.79 7.70
C GLY A 17 -15.49 12.18 7.14
N ASP A 18 -14.44 12.99 6.95
CA ASP A 18 -14.61 14.36 6.47
C ASP A 18 -14.75 14.47 4.95
N GLY A 19 -14.47 13.40 4.23
CA GLY A 19 -14.60 13.35 2.77
C GLY A 19 -13.48 14.01 1.99
N THR A 20 -12.57 14.74 2.65
CA THR A 20 -11.53 15.51 1.97
C THR A 20 -10.13 14.96 2.23
N THR A 21 -9.90 14.35 3.38
CA THR A 21 -8.60 13.85 3.80
C THR A 21 -8.67 12.35 4.01
N LEU A 22 -7.62 11.65 3.58
CA LEU A 22 -7.50 10.21 3.82
C LEU A 22 -6.35 9.93 4.75
N LEU A 23 -6.51 8.92 5.61
CA LEU A 23 -5.44 8.39 6.42
C LEU A 23 -4.74 7.30 5.62
N VAL A 24 -3.48 7.54 5.25
CA VAL A 24 -2.66 6.55 4.57
C VAL A 24 -1.71 5.93 5.58
N ARG A 25 -1.61 4.61 5.56
CA ARG A 25 -0.85 3.87 6.57
C ARG A 25 0.06 2.84 5.90
N ALA A 26 1.20 2.59 6.52
CA ALA A 26 2.14 1.59 6.03
C ALA A 26 2.82 0.87 7.19
N ARG A 27 3.36 -0.32 6.90
CA ARG A 27 4.06 -1.14 7.90
C ARG A 27 5.56 -0.96 7.87
N ARG A 28 6.10 -0.50 6.74
CA ARG A 28 7.55 -0.39 6.55
C ARG A 28 7.94 1.06 6.33
N GLU A 29 9.06 1.42 6.92
CA GLU A 29 9.62 2.77 6.78
C GLU A 29 9.91 3.07 5.31
N GLY A 30 9.56 4.27 4.88
CA GLY A 30 9.79 4.72 3.51
C GLY A 30 8.65 4.49 2.55
N ASP A 31 7.72 3.58 2.87
CA ASP A 31 6.63 3.26 1.95
C ASP A 31 5.75 4.48 1.65
N LEU A 32 5.40 5.25 2.69
CA LEU A 32 4.54 6.41 2.50
C LEU A 32 5.25 7.52 1.73
N GLU A 33 6.53 7.74 2.02
CA GLU A 33 7.31 8.76 1.34
C GLU A 33 7.49 8.45 -0.14
N ARG A 34 7.63 7.17 -0.49
CA ARG A 34 7.73 6.78 -1.90
C ARG A 34 6.40 6.96 -2.64
N ALA A 35 5.30 6.61 -1.99
CA ALA A 35 3.98 6.71 -2.62
C ALA A 35 3.46 8.14 -2.68
N PHE A 36 3.73 8.92 -1.63
CA PHE A 36 3.21 10.28 -1.48
C PHE A 36 4.34 11.22 -1.08
N PRO A 37 5.19 11.62 -2.04
CA PRO A 37 6.29 12.55 -1.73
C PRO A 37 5.73 13.85 -1.13
N GLY A 38 6.35 14.29 -0.06
CA GLY A 38 5.90 15.49 0.64
C GLY A 38 4.90 15.24 1.77
N ALA A 39 4.42 14.00 1.93
CA ALA A 39 3.54 13.67 3.05
C ALA A 39 4.30 13.81 4.37
N GLU A 40 3.59 14.30 5.39
CA GLU A 40 4.16 14.39 6.73
C GLU A 40 3.88 13.07 7.45
N VAL A 41 4.89 12.21 7.52
CA VAL A 41 4.77 10.85 8.03
C VAL A 41 5.10 10.83 9.52
N HIS A 42 4.23 10.19 10.30
CA HIS A 42 4.41 10.01 11.74
C HIS A 42 4.58 8.52 12.04
N GLU A 43 5.50 8.20 12.92
CA GLU A 43 5.70 6.83 13.38
C GLU A 43 4.92 6.63 14.68
N THR A 44 4.12 5.55 14.75
CA THR A 44 3.30 5.22 15.92
C THR A 44 3.55 3.77 16.29
N ARG A 45 4.37 3.54 17.33
CA ARG A 45 4.87 2.20 17.67
C ARG A 45 3.80 1.26 18.21
N ASN A 46 2.79 1.80 18.86
CA ASN A 46 1.78 0.98 19.54
C ASN A 46 0.52 0.76 18.69
N HIS A 47 0.58 1.02 17.41
CA HIS A 47 -0.54 0.83 16.49
C HIS A 47 -0.25 -0.28 15.51
N ASP A 48 -1.31 -0.85 14.94
CA ASP A 48 -1.19 -1.92 13.95
C ASP A 48 -0.29 -1.50 12.79
N TYR A 49 -0.57 -0.32 12.21
CA TYR A 49 0.29 0.24 11.17
C TYR A 49 1.23 1.24 11.79
N ARG A 50 2.52 0.99 11.63
CA ARG A 50 3.56 1.77 12.31
C ARG A 50 3.72 3.18 11.76
N PHE A 51 3.43 3.37 10.47
CA PHE A 51 3.64 4.66 9.80
C PHE A 51 2.32 5.20 9.28
N ARG A 52 2.07 6.49 9.48
CA ARG A 52 0.79 7.13 9.18
C ARG A 52 0.99 8.54 8.66
N ALA A 53 0.09 8.96 7.77
CA ALA A 53 0.04 10.34 7.29
C ALA A 53 -1.39 10.68 6.87
N GLN A 54 -1.75 11.94 7.09
CA GLN A 54 -2.99 12.49 6.55
C GLN A 54 -2.67 13.13 5.21
N VAL A 55 -3.37 12.72 4.17
CA VAL A 55 -3.11 13.21 2.82
C VAL A 55 -4.44 13.57 2.18
N ASP A 56 -4.46 14.68 1.47
CA ASP A 56 -5.64 15.11 0.73
C ASP A 56 -6.12 14.01 -0.22
N ARG A 57 -7.42 13.80 -0.27
CA ARG A 57 -8.03 12.72 -1.07
C ARG A 57 -7.61 12.79 -2.54
N GLU A 58 -7.63 14.01 -3.11
CA GLU A 58 -7.28 14.16 -4.53
C GLU A 58 -5.80 13.89 -4.77
N THR A 59 -4.95 14.23 -3.83
CA THR A 59 -3.52 13.88 -3.92
C THR A 59 -3.32 12.37 -3.91
N VAL A 60 -4.02 11.65 -3.03
CA VAL A 60 -3.97 10.19 -3.00
C VAL A 60 -4.46 9.62 -4.33
N ALA A 61 -5.60 10.10 -4.80
CA ALA A 61 -6.19 9.60 -6.05
C ALA A 61 -5.23 9.79 -7.24
N ARG A 62 -4.60 10.97 -7.35
CA ARG A 62 -3.65 11.22 -8.44
C ARG A 62 -2.41 10.34 -8.33
N ALA A 63 -1.89 10.16 -7.12
CA ALA A 63 -0.70 9.34 -6.93
C ALA A 63 -0.97 7.89 -7.37
N ILE A 64 -2.13 7.34 -7.02
CA ILE A 64 -2.48 5.99 -7.41
C ILE A 64 -2.78 5.91 -8.91
N ALA A 65 -3.46 6.91 -9.46
CA ALA A 65 -3.71 6.94 -10.90
C ALA A 65 -2.40 6.96 -11.69
N ASP A 66 -1.40 7.70 -11.21
CA ASP A 66 -0.09 7.74 -11.87
C ASP A 66 0.59 6.37 -11.83
N ARG A 67 0.45 5.64 -10.73
CA ARG A 67 1.00 4.28 -10.64
C ARG A 67 0.33 3.36 -11.65
N VAL A 68 -0.98 3.46 -11.81
CA VAL A 68 -1.72 2.66 -12.80
C VAL A 68 -1.25 3.01 -14.21
N ARG A 69 -1.08 4.30 -14.51
CA ARG A 69 -0.64 4.73 -15.85
C ARG A 69 0.77 4.25 -16.20
N ARG A 70 1.60 3.98 -15.20
CA ARG A 70 2.98 3.53 -15.41
C ARG A 70 3.12 2.02 -15.46
N VAL A 71 2.01 1.27 -15.40
CA VAL A 71 2.09 -0.19 -15.51
C VAL A 71 2.55 -0.55 -16.92
N ASP A 72 3.74 -1.13 -17.01
CA ASP A 72 4.36 -1.53 -18.27
C ASP A 72 4.95 -2.94 -18.20
N TYR A 73 4.59 -3.69 -17.18
CA TYR A 73 5.16 -5.01 -16.89
C TYR A 73 4.08 -6.09 -17.09
N PRO A 74 4.49 -7.29 -17.57
CA PRO A 74 3.53 -8.38 -17.77
C PRO A 74 3.26 -9.17 -16.50
N ASN A 75 4.08 -9.00 -15.45
CA ASN A 75 3.95 -9.74 -14.21
C ASN A 75 4.42 -8.88 -13.04
N PHE A 76 3.53 -8.66 -12.08
CA PHE A 76 3.81 -7.77 -10.96
C PHE A 76 4.94 -8.26 -10.06
N LYS A 77 4.99 -9.56 -9.76
CA LYS A 77 5.98 -10.10 -8.82
C LYS A 77 7.41 -9.79 -9.26
N ASP A 78 7.64 -9.72 -10.57
CA ASP A 78 8.98 -9.49 -11.10
C ASP A 78 9.44 -8.03 -10.91
N THR A 79 8.54 -7.13 -10.54
CA THR A 79 8.87 -5.73 -10.29
C THR A 79 9.29 -5.47 -8.85
N VAL A 80 9.02 -6.43 -7.95
CA VAL A 80 9.27 -6.26 -6.51
C VAL A 80 10.72 -6.65 -6.24
N ARG A 81 11.58 -5.65 -6.04
CA ARG A 81 13.03 -5.86 -5.97
C ARG A 81 13.53 -6.14 -4.56
N ASP A 82 12.86 -5.61 -3.53
CA ASP A 82 13.25 -5.89 -2.16
C ASP A 82 12.93 -7.35 -1.83
N PRO A 83 13.93 -8.17 -1.43
CA PRO A 83 13.67 -9.60 -1.20
C PRO A 83 12.64 -9.89 -0.12
N ALA A 84 12.66 -9.13 0.98
CA ALA A 84 11.69 -9.33 2.05
C ALA A 84 10.27 -9.01 1.60
N ARG A 85 10.11 -7.92 0.84
CA ARG A 85 8.82 -7.54 0.27
C ARG A 85 8.34 -8.58 -0.73
N HIS A 86 9.23 -9.04 -1.60
CA HIS A 86 8.90 -10.07 -2.58
C HIS A 86 8.36 -11.32 -1.89
N THR A 87 9.05 -11.77 -0.85
CA THR A 87 8.61 -12.95 -0.08
C THR A 87 7.24 -12.72 0.54
N ALA A 88 7.02 -11.55 1.14
CA ALA A 88 5.73 -11.22 1.76
C ALA A 88 4.61 -11.21 0.72
N TYR A 89 4.85 -10.61 -0.44
CA TYR A 89 3.83 -10.54 -1.49
C TYR A 89 3.53 -11.91 -2.09
N MET A 90 4.54 -12.78 -2.19
CA MET A 90 4.30 -14.16 -2.65
C MET A 90 3.42 -14.92 -1.66
N GLY A 91 3.58 -14.63 -0.36
CA GLY A 91 2.70 -15.20 0.66
C GLY A 91 1.24 -14.77 0.46
N VAL A 92 1.03 -13.50 0.13
CA VAL A 92 -0.31 -12.99 -0.18
C VAL A 92 -0.87 -13.68 -1.41
N TRP A 93 -0.05 -13.83 -2.46
CA TRP A 93 -0.46 -14.53 -3.68
C TRP A 93 -0.97 -15.93 -3.35
N GLU A 94 -0.21 -16.65 -2.52
CA GLU A 94 -0.55 -18.03 -2.17
C GLU A 94 -1.86 -18.10 -1.39
N VAL A 95 -2.06 -17.20 -0.41
CA VAL A 95 -3.30 -17.16 0.36
C VAL A 95 -4.48 -16.87 -0.54
N MET A 96 -4.34 -15.91 -1.46
CA MET A 96 -5.43 -15.56 -2.36
C MET A 96 -5.72 -16.68 -3.36
N TYR A 97 -4.69 -17.40 -3.79
CA TYR A 97 -4.88 -18.57 -4.65
C TYR A 97 -5.71 -19.64 -3.94
N ARG A 98 -5.37 -19.95 -2.68
CA ARG A 98 -6.14 -20.90 -1.89
C ARG A 98 -7.58 -20.44 -1.68
N TYR A 99 -7.77 -19.16 -1.43
CA TYR A 99 -9.10 -18.58 -1.31
C TYR A 99 -9.90 -18.78 -2.60
N GLN A 100 -9.29 -18.55 -3.75
CA GLN A 100 -9.92 -18.79 -5.05
C GLN A 100 -10.37 -20.24 -5.20
N GLN A 101 -9.57 -21.19 -4.70
CA GLN A 101 -9.91 -22.61 -4.78
C GLN A 101 -10.91 -23.06 -3.72
N GLY A 102 -11.36 -22.18 -2.85
CA GLY A 102 -12.30 -22.50 -1.79
C GLY A 102 -11.68 -23.30 -0.63
N ARG A 103 -10.35 -23.32 -0.49
CA ARG A 103 -9.66 -24.09 0.54
C ARG A 103 -9.21 -23.26 1.74
N ASN A 104 -9.34 -21.96 1.65
CA ASN A 104 -8.94 -21.06 2.71
C ASN A 104 -10.12 -20.83 3.66
N ARG A 105 -9.91 -21.01 4.96
CA ARG A 105 -10.96 -20.88 5.98
C ARG A 105 -10.68 -19.73 6.92
#